data_559362a00b3d75ecafac81d44764b208
#
_entry.id   559362a00b3d75ecafac81d44764b208
#
_cell.length_a   1.000
_cell.length_b   1.000
_cell.length_c   1.000
_cell.angle_alpha   90.00
_cell.angle_beta   90.00
_cell.angle_gamma   90.00
#
_symmetry.space_group_name_H-M   'P 1'
#
loop_
_entity.id
_entity.type
_entity.pdbx_description
1 polymer ?
#
loop_
_entity_poly.entity_id
_entity_poly.type
_entity_poly.pdbx_seq_one_letter_code
_entity_poly.pdbx_strand_id
1 'polypeptide(L)'
;MYKRQTQDGLPYWGRFTSFRHVGVFPEQAAHWRFVTDVIGRAGRPVRLLNLFGYTGVASLLAARAGAEVTHVDASRKAIGWARENQTQAGLDDRPIRWICEDAVRYAEREARRGSTYDIILLDPPKFGRGPKGEVWQLFEDLPYLLSLMRTLMSACLLYTSDAADDTPC
;
A
#
# COMPACT_ATOMS: atom_id res chain seq x y z
N MET A 1 1.73 0.31 24.72
CA MET A 1 0.33 -0.05 24.96
C MET A 1 -0.31 -0.39 23.64
N TYR A 2 -0.89 -1.59 23.49
CA TYR A 2 -1.58 -2.06 22.28
C TYR A 2 -3.07 -1.89 22.50
N LYS A 3 -3.79 -1.34 21.51
CA LYS A 3 -5.26 -1.28 21.53
C LYS A 3 -5.80 -1.88 20.23
N ARG A 4 -6.75 -2.81 20.35
CA ARG A 4 -7.52 -3.28 19.21
C ARG A 4 -8.40 -2.15 18.71
N GLN A 5 -8.32 -1.85 17.43
CA GLN A 5 -9.10 -0.85 16.72
C GLN A 5 -9.83 -1.51 15.55
N THR A 6 -10.75 -0.79 14.93
CA THR A 6 -11.42 -1.24 13.72
C THR A 6 -11.48 -0.12 12.70
N GLN A 7 -11.24 -0.45 11.43
CA GLN A 7 -11.42 0.44 10.29
C GLN A 7 -12.27 -0.28 9.25
N ASP A 8 -13.44 0.27 8.93
CA ASP A 8 -14.42 -0.36 8.03
C ASP A 8 -14.70 -1.84 8.36
N GLY A 9 -14.80 -2.16 9.66
CA GLY A 9 -14.99 -3.51 10.16
C GLY A 9 -13.74 -4.42 10.14
N LEU A 10 -12.58 -3.91 9.71
CA LEU A 10 -11.32 -4.62 9.78
C LEU A 10 -10.65 -4.37 11.13
N PRO A 11 -10.43 -5.38 11.99
CA PRO A 11 -9.69 -5.20 13.23
C PRO A 11 -8.19 -5.07 12.95
N TYR A 12 -7.53 -4.17 13.68
CA TYR A 12 -6.07 -3.98 13.62
C TYR A 12 -5.53 -3.55 14.98
N TRP A 13 -4.21 -3.64 15.15
CA TRP A 13 -3.53 -3.17 16.34
C TRP A 13 -3.13 -1.70 16.19
N GLY A 14 -3.72 -0.82 17.00
CA GLY A 14 -3.23 0.54 17.19
C GLY A 14 -2.12 0.56 18.25
N ARG A 15 -1.01 1.27 17.97
CA ARG A 15 0.13 1.43 18.87
C ARG A 15 0.53 2.90 18.93
N PHE A 16 0.75 3.41 20.13
CA PHE A 16 1.38 4.72 20.26
C PHE A 16 2.87 4.58 19.92
N THR A 17 3.31 5.30 18.90
CA THR A 17 4.72 5.40 18.52
C THR A 17 5.32 6.70 19.05
N SER A 18 6.66 6.76 19.13
CA SER A 18 7.39 7.99 19.51
C SER A 18 7.11 9.17 18.56
N PHE A 19 6.63 8.90 17.34
CA PHE A 19 6.27 9.90 16.33
C PHE A 19 4.80 10.33 16.39
N ARG A 20 4.07 10.04 17.47
CA ARG A 20 2.66 10.37 17.70
C ARG A 20 1.67 9.77 16.68
N HIS A 21 2.08 8.78 15.90
CA HIS A 21 1.21 8.03 14.99
C HIS A 21 0.63 6.81 15.71
N VAL A 22 -0.62 6.51 15.44
CA VAL A 22 -1.33 5.36 16.04
C VAL A 22 -1.32 4.10 15.17
N GLY A 23 -0.61 4.14 14.04
CA GLY A 23 -0.49 3.01 13.13
C GLY A 23 -1.48 3.01 11.97
N VAL A 24 -2.29 4.05 11.82
CA VAL A 24 -3.26 4.22 10.72
C VAL A 24 -3.41 5.70 10.43
N PHE A 25 -3.78 6.01 9.19
CA PHE A 25 -4.10 7.34 8.68
C PHE A 25 -5.57 7.33 8.26
N PRO A 26 -6.53 7.61 9.19
CA PRO A 26 -7.96 7.47 8.93
C PRO A 26 -8.49 8.38 7.82
N GLU A 27 -7.79 9.47 7.51
CA GLU A 27 -8.07 10.36 6.39
C GLU A 27 -8.06 9.64 5.04
N GLN A 28 -7.32 8.55 4.92
CA GLN A 28 -7.25 7.70 3.74
C GLN A 28 -8.49 6.79 3.55
N ALA A 29 -9.41 6.77 4.50
CA ALA A 29 -10.55 5.83 4.49
C ALA A 29 -11.43 5.94 3.23
N ALA A 30 -11.60 7.15 2.68
CA ALA A 30 -12.37 7.35 1.45
C ALA A 30 -11.73 6.62 0.26
N HIS A 31 -10.40 6.71 0.12
CA HIS A 31 -9.63 6.03 -0.92
C HIS A 31 -9.68 4.51 -0.76
N TRP A 32 -9.58 4.01 0.46
CA TRP A 32 -9.67 2.57 0.71
C TRP A 32 -11.04 2.01 0.35
N ARG A 33 -12.12 2.72 0.66
CA ARG A 33 -13.49 2.33 0.28
C ARG A 33 -13.66 2.30 -1.24
N PHE A 34 -13.19 3.35 -1.92
CA PHE A 34 -13.20 3.39 -3.37
C PHE A 34 -12.47 2.17 -3.98
N VAL A 35 -11.26 1.88 -3.51
CA VAL A 35 -10.47 0.73 -3.98
C VAL A 35 -11.19 -0.59 -3.71
N THR A 36 -11.74 -0.79 -2.51
CA THR A 36 -12.47 -2.03 -2.17
C THR A 36 -13.74 -2.20 -3.01
N ASP A 37 -14.45 -1.12 -3.31
CA ASP A 37 -15.62 -1.14 -4.19
C ASP A 37 -15.25 -1.53 -5.63
N VAL A 38 -14.15 -1.00 -6.13
CA VAL A 38 -13.63 -1.34 -7.45
C VAL A 38 -13.24 -2.81 -7.53
N ILE A 39 -12.51 -3.32 -6.53
CA ILE A 39 -12.14 -4.73 -6.45
C ILE A 39 -13.39 -5.61 -6.43
N GLY A 40 -14.37 -5.26 -5.62
CA GLY A 40 -15.64 -6.02 -5.50
C GLY A 40 -16.45 -6.08 -6.79
N ARG A 41 -16.33 -5.06 -7.67
CA ARG A 41 -17.05 -4.99 -8.96
C ARG A 41 -16.28 -5.57 -10.13
N ALA A 42 -15.01 -5.90 -9.98
CA ALA A 42 -14.13 -6.26 -11.09
C ALA A 42 -14.53 -7.58 -11.80
N GLY A 43 -15.24 -8.50 -11.13
CA GLY A 43 -15.66 -9.79 -11.71
C GLY A 43 -14.49 -10.71 -12.11
N ARG A 44 -13.24 -10.35 -11.77
CA ARG A 44 -12.02 -11.10 -12.04
C ARG A 44 -11.00 -10.88 -10.92
N PRO A 45 -9.97 -11.72 -10.80
CA PRO A 45 -8.86 -11.44 -9.88
C PRO A 45 -8.21 -10.08 -10.18
N VAL A 46 -7.98 -9.30 -9.13
CA VAL A 46 -7.35 -7.97 -9.20
C VAL A 46 -5.99 -8.04 -8.51
N ARG A 47 -4.94 -7.61 -9.21
CA ARG A 47 -3.59 -7.50 -8.66
C ARG A 47 -3.34 -6.07 -8.19
N LEU A 48 -3.07 -5.91 -6.90
CA LEU A 48 -2.85 -4.63 -6.26
C LEU A 48 -1.41 -4.51 -5.76
N LEU A 49 -0.75 -3.41 -6.11
CA LEU A 49 0.53 -2.99 -5.54
C LEU A 49 0.30 -1.82 -4.58
N ASN A 50 0.74 -1.98 -3.33
CA ASN A 50 0.73 -0.92 -2.32
C ASN A 50 2.17 -0.57 -1.94
N LEU A 51 2.63 0.61 -2.35
CA LEU A 51 3.95 1.15 -2.02
C LEU A 51 3.83 2.13 -0.84
N PHE A 52 4.84 2.12 0.04
CA PHE A 52 4.82 2.84 1.33
C PHE A 52 3.65 2.41 2.21
N GLY A 53 3.34 1.11 2.19
CA GLY A 53 2.08 0.57 2.71
C GLY A 53 1.97 0.53 4.24
N TYR A 54 3.03 0.92 4.99
CA TYR A 54 3.10 1.07 6.44
C TYR A 54 2.58 -0.17 7.20
N THR A 55 1.54 -0.02 8.05
CA THR A 55 0.98 -1.10 8.89
C THR A 55 -0.01 -2.01 8.16
N GLY A 56 -0.21 -1.80 6.86
CA GLY A 56 -0.93 -2.71 5.99
C GLY A 56 -2.45 -2.58 5.98
N VAL A 57 -3.07 -1.61 6.65
CA VAL A 57 -4.53 -1.52 6.71
C VAL A 57 -5.17 -1.46 5.32
N ALA A 58 -4.66 -0.62 4.41
CA ALA A 58 -5.13 -0.56 3.02
C ALA A 58 -4.97 -1.90 2.30
N SER A 59 -3.83 -2.57 2.47
CA SER A 59 -3.55 -3.88 1.88
C SER A 59 -4.50 -4.97 2.39
N LEU A 60 -4.81 -4.95 3.68
CA LEU A 60 -5.73 -5.91 4.31
C LEU A 60 -7.17 -5.69 3.85
N LEU A 61 -7.60 -4.44 3.72
CA LEU A 61 -8.92 -4.10 3.16
C LEU A 61 -9.05 -4.58 1.72
N ALA A 62 -8.04 -4.36 0.88
CA ALA A 62 -8.00 -4.82 -0.50
C ALA A 62 -8.01 -6.36 -0.61
N ALA A 63 -7.20 -7.05 0.21
CA ALA A 63 -7.17 -8.52 0.25
C ALA A 63 -8.50 -9.12 0.73
N ARG A 64 -9.15 -8.49 1.72
CA ARG A 64 -10.48 -8.88 2.17
C ARG A 64 -11.53 -8.73 1.06
N ALA A 65 -11.39 -7.70 0.21
CA ALA A 65 -12.25 -7.48 -0.95
C ALA A 65 -11.96 -8.46 -2.12
N GLY A 66 -10.88 -9.25 -2.06
CA GLY A 66 -10.56 -10.30 -3.03
C GLY A 66 -9.36 -10.02 -3.93
N ALA A 67 -8.57 -8.98 -3.65
CA ALA A 67 -7.35 -8.71 -4.43
C ALA A 67 -6.17 -9.62 -4.02
N GLU A 68 -5.31 -9.91 -5.01
CA GLU A 68 -3.95 -10.40 -4.78
C GLU A 68 -3.04 -9.18 -4.51
N VAL A 69 -2.57 -9.06 -3.28
CA VAL A 69 -1.87 -7.85 -2.83
C VAL A 69 -0.36 -8.06 -2.76
N THR A 70 0.38 -7.11 -3.31
CA THR A 70 1.80 -6.92 -3.03
C THR A 70 1.98 -5.66 -2.21
N HIS A 71 2.41 -5.83 -0.97
CA HIS A 71 2.66 -4.75 -0.03
C HIS A 71 4.16 -4.52 0.13
N VAL A 72 4.60 -3.29 -0.10
CA VAL A 72 6.00 -2.88 -0.02
C VAL A 72 6.15 -1.75 0.98
N ASP A 73 7.06 -1.92 1.92
CA ASP A 73 7.47 -0.87 2.85
C ASP A 73 8.95 -1.03 3.21
N ALA A 74 9.66 0.08 3.36
CA ALA A 74 11.08 0.08 3.70
C ALA A 74 11.35 -0.32 5.16
N SER A 75 10.36 -0.16 6.04
CA SER A 75 10.47 -0.41 7.47
C SER A 75 10.16 -1.86 7.82
N ARG A 76 11.18 -2.60 8.25
CA ARG A 76 11.00 -3.97 8.77
C ARG A 76 10.00 -4.02 9.95
N LYS A 77 9.95 -2.95 10.76
CA LYS A 77 9.00 -2.85 11.88
C LYS A 77 7.57 -2.68 11.38
N ALA A 78 7.36 -1.88 10.33
CA ALA A 78 6.04 -1.71 9.70
C ALA A 78 5.55 -3.02 9.09
N ILE A 79 6.40 -3.74 8.34
CA ILE A 79 6.08 -5.07 7.78
C ILE A 79 5.73 -6.08 8.89
N GLY A 80 6.48 -6.11 10.00
CA GLY A 80 6.13 -6.97 11.13
C GLY A 80 4.75 -6.65 11.71
N TRP A 81 4.47 -5.37 11.89
CA TRP A 81 3.17 -4.90 12.38
C TRP A 81 2.03 -5.21 11.39
N ALA A 82 2.27 -5.04 10.10
CA ALA A 82 1.29 -5.38 9.07
C ALA A 82 0.91 -6.88 9.09
N ARG A 83 1.88 -7.76 9.29
CA ARG A 83 1.63 -9.21 9.46
C ARG A 83 0.81 -9.52 10.72
N GLU A 84 1.12 -8.86 11.85
CA GLU A 84 0.32 -9.00 13.06
C GLU A 84 -1.12 -8.52 12.84
N ASN A 85 -1.30 -7.45 12.07
CA ASN A 85 -2.63 -6.97 11.68
C ASN A 85 -3.35 -7.96 10.78
N GLN A 86 -2.65 -8.67 9.87
CA GLN A 86 -3.23 -9.73 9.05
C GLN A 86 -3.82 -10.84 9.92
N THR A 87 -3.04 -11.35 10.87
CA THR A 87 -3.51 -12.36 11.82
C THR A 87 -4.66 -11.85 12.69
N GLN A 88 -4.56 -10.60 13.19
CA GLN A 88 -5.63 -9.98 13.97
C GLN A 88 -6.94 -9.84 13.19
N ALA A 89 -6.84 -9.64 11.88
CA ALA A 89 -7.99 -9.53 10.97
C ALA A 89 -8.57 -10.89 10.54
N GLY A 90 -7.90 -12.01 10.87
CA GLY A 90 -8.29 -13.36 10.42
C GLY A 90 -8.14 -13.54 8.91
N LEU A 91 -7.11 -12.92 8.32
CA LEU A 91 -6.86 -12.92 6.88
C LEU A 91 -5.57 -13.68 6.50
N ASP A 92 -5.10 -14.60 7.34
CA ASP A 92 -3.85 -15.34 7.11
C ASP A 92 -3.89 -16.21 5.84
N ASP A 93 -5.08 -16.59 5.37
CA ASP A 93 -5.34 -17.32 4.14
C ASP A 93 -5.32 -16.43 2.87
N ARG A 94 -5.30 -15.12 3.02
CA ARG A 94 -5.36 -14.20 1.88
C ARG A 94 -4.00 -14.00 1.22
N PRO A 95 -3.95 -13.92 -0.13
CA PRO A 95 -2.70 -13.80 -0.88
C PRO A 95 -2.09 -12.41 -0.76
N ILE A 96 -1.33 -12.16 0.32
CA ILE A 96 -0.58 -10.92 0.52
C ILE A 96 0.92 -11.23 0.52
N ARG A 97 1.66 -10.58 -0.38
CA ARG A 97 3.12 -10.61 -0.43
C ARG A 97 3.66 -9.41 0.35
N TRP A 98 4.25 -9.69 1.51
CA TRP A 98 4.88 -8.69 2.37
C TRP A 98 6.36 -8.51 2.00
N ILE A 99 6.73 -7.35 1.48
CA ILE A 99 8.07 -7.04 0.97
C ILE A 99 8.68 -5.90 1.79
N CYS A 100 9.84 -6.16 2.41
CA CYS A 100 10.64 -5.14 3.09
C CYS A 100 11.72 -4.64 2.14
N GLU A 101 11.43 -3.58 1.40
CA GLU A 101 12.32 -3.02 0.39
C GLU A 101 12.00 -1.54 0.13
N ASP A 102 12.96 -0.81 -0.43
CA ASP A 102 12.74 0.52 -0.98
C ASP A 102 11.76 0.47 -2.16
N ALA A 103 10.82 1.43 -2.20
CA ALA A 103 9.72 1.44 -3.17
C ALA A 103 10.22 1.61 -4.62
N VAL A 104 11.21 2.49 -4.84
CA VAL A 104 11.77 2.74 -6.18
C VAL A 104 12.48 1.49 -6.68
N ARG A 105 13.36 0.90 -5.86
CA ARG A 105 14.07 -0.33 -6.21
C ARG A 105 13.13 -1.50 -6.48
N TYR A 106 12.05 -1.60 -5.69
CA TYR A 106 11.03 -2.61 -5.95
C TYR A 106 10.38 -2.39 -7.30
N ALA A 107 9.92 -1.17 -7.58
CA ALA A 107 9.27 -0.81 -8.84
C ALA A 107 10.17 -1.04 -10.06
N GLU A 108 11.44 -0.63 -10.01
CA GLU A 108 12.43 -0.90 -11.06
C GLU A 108 12.59 -2.39 -11.36
N ARG A 109 12.65 -3.21 -10.30
CA ARG A 109 12.77 -4.66 -10.47
C ARG A 109 11.54 -5.27 -11.11
N GLU A 110 10.34 -4.86 -10.70
CA GLU A 110 9.11 -5.36 -11.30
C GLU A 110 8.93 -4.87 -12.75
N ALA A 111 9.32 -3.63 -13.06
CA ALA A 111 9.34 -3.12 -14.44
C ALA A 111 10.25 -3.95 -15.34
N ARG A 112 11.48 -4.28 -14.89
CA ARG A 112 12.39 -5.17 -15.64
C ARG A 112 11.84 -6.59 -15.84
N ARG A 113 10.95 -7.05 -14.95
CA ARG A 113 10.29 -8.37 -15.06
C ARG A 113 9.07 -8.36 -15.94
N GLY A 114 8.63 -7.19 -16.38
CA GLY A 114 7.36 -7.06 -17.11
C GLY A 114 6.13 -7.35 -16.25
N SER A 115 6.24 -7.20 -14.92
CA SER A 115 5.11 -7.36 -14.01
C SER A 115 4.10 -6.26 -14.24
N THR A 116 2.80 -6.58 -14.08
CA THR A 116 1.71 -5.61 -14.19
C THR A 116 0.76 -5.70 -13.00
N TYR A 117 0.12 -4.59 -12.68
CA TYR A 117 -0.85 -4.46 -11.59
C TYR A 117 -2.08 -3.71 -12.10
N ASP A 118 -3.26 -4.10 -11.61
CA ASP A 118 -4.53 -3.45 -11.95
C ASP A 118 -4.77 -2.19 -11.12
N ILE A 119 -4.26 -2.18 -9.89
CA ILE A 119 -4.36 -1.06 -8.95
C ILE A 119 -2.99 -0.82 -8.33
N ILE A 120 -2.59 0.45 -8.25
CA ILE A 120 -1.38 0.87 -7.53
C ILE A 120 -1.78 1.93 -6.51
N LEU A 121 -1.49 1.67 -5.24
CA LEU A 121 -1.62 2.62 -4.14
C LEU A 121 -0.25 3.21 -3.82
N LEU A 122 -0.21 4.55 -3.70
CA LEU A 122 0.98 5.31 -3.33
C LEU A 122 0.62 6.26 -2.18
N ASP A 123 1.34 6.14 -1.07
CA ASP A 123 1.25 7.09 0.06
C ASP A 123 2.67 7.46 0.54
N PRO A 124 3.46 8.14 -0.32
CA PRO A 124 4.86 8.40 -0.04
C PRO A 124 5.02 9.47 1.04
N PRO A 125 5.93 9.27 2.01
CA PRO A 125 6.27 10.31 2.98
C PRO A 125 7.08 11.42 2.31
N LYS A 126 7.10 12.61 2.91
CA LYS A 126 7.96 13.70 2.44
C LYS A 126 9.45 13.32 2.39
N PHE A 127 9.88 12.51 3.36
CA PHE A 127 11.25 12.00 3.47
C PHE A 127 11.23 10.58 4.04
N GLY A 128 12.13 9.72 3.55
CA GLY A 128 12.26 8.34 4.03
C GLY A 128 13.68 7.78 3.88
N ARG A 129 13.93 6.65 4.53
CA ARG A 129 15.15 5.86 4.35
C ARG A 129 14.79 4.41 4.04
N GLY A 130 15.40 3.87 3.01
CA GLY A 130 15.32 2.48 2.64
C GLY A 130 16.12 1.56 3.57
N PRO A 131 15.87 0.25 3.53
CA PRO A 131 16.51 -0.72 4.43
C PRO A 131 18.01 -0.91 4.19
N LYS A 132 18.54 -0.43 3.08
CA LYS A 132 19.96 -0.49 2.70
C LYS A 132 20.61 0.88 2.62
N GLY A 133 19.99 1.90 3.21
CA GLY A 133 20.50 3.27 3.25
C GLY A 133 20.02 4.15 2.09
N GLU A 134 19.10 3.67 1.25
CA GLU A 134 18.45 4.47 0.23
C GLU A 134 17.82 5.71 0.88
N VAL A 135 17.83 6.83 0.17
CA VAL A 135 17.19 8.08 0.59
C VAL A 135 16.02 8.34 -0.35
N TRP A 136 14.86 8.60 0.23
CA TRP A 136 13.67 9.03 -0.48
C TRP A 136 13.39 10.51 -0.16
N GLN A 137 13.20 11.32 -1.18
CA GLN A 137 12.78 12.71 -1.10
C GLN A 137 11.60 12.94 -2.07
N LEU A 138 10.42 13.27 -1.54
CA LEU A 138 9.17 13.27 -2.30
C LEU A 138 9.27 14.05 -3.61
N PHE A 139 9.74 15.30 -3.55
CA PHE A 139 9.75 16.17 -4.74
C PHE A 139 10.82 15.82 -5.78
N GLU A 140 11.86 15.12 -5.36
CA GLU A 140 12.96 14.69 -6.23
C GLU A 140 12.66 13.34 -6.89
N ASP A 141 12.13 12.38 -6.12
CA ASP A 141 12.02 10.99 -6.53
C ASP A 141 10.63 10.62 -7.09
N LEU A 142 9.57 11.36 -6.71
CA LEU A 142 8.20 11.06 -7.13
C LEU A 142 8.02 11.06 -8.65
N PRO A 143 8.57 12.02 -9.43
CA PRO A 143 8.42 12.00 -10.89
C PRO A 143 8.97 10.72 -11.52
N TYR A 144 10.11 10.25 -11.02
CA TYR A 144 10.70 8.99 -11.48
C TYR A 144 9.85 7.79 -11.08
N LEU A 145 9.40 7.73 -9.82
CA LEU A 145 8.53 6.64 -9.36
C LEU A 145 7.23 6.59 -10.18
N LEU A 146 6.61 7.72 -10.49
CA LEU A 146 5.40 7.77 -11.33
C LEU A 146 5.65 7.27 -12.75
N SER A 147 6.84 7.52 -13.32
CA SER A 147 7.21 6.96 -14.63
C SER A 147 7.27 5.44 -14.60
N LEU A 148 7.79 4.85 -13.51
CA LEU A 148 7.78 3.40 -13.30
C LEU A 148 6.36 2.86 -13.13
N MET A 149 5.48 3.59 -12.40
CA MET A 149 4.08 3.18 -12.23
C MET A 149 3.37 3.03 -13.57
N ARG A 150 3.57 3.96 -14.51
CA ARG A 150 3.01 3.84 -15.87
C ARG A 150 3.41 2.53 -16.55
N THR A 151 4.63 2.08 -16.36
CA THR A 151 5.12 0.80 -16.91
C THR A 151 4.49 -0.41 -16.21
N LEU A 152 4.18 -0.27 -14.92
CA LEU A 152 3.62 -1.35 -14.09
C LEU A 152 2.11 -1.45 -14.17
N MET A 153 1.42 -0.47 -14.74
CA MET A 153 -0.04 -0.49 -14.85
C MET A 153 -0.50 -1.44 -15.95
N SER A 154 -1.51 -2.25 -15.65
CA SER A 154 -2.18 -3.06 -16.69
C SER A 154 -2.98 -2.15 -17.64
N ALA A 155 -3.32 -2.65 -18.84
CA ALA A 155 -4.10 -1.89 -19.81
C ALA A 155 -5.52 -1.53 -19.32
N CYS A 156 -5.98 -2.11 -18.21
CA CYS A 156 -7.28 -1.89 -17.60
C CYS A 156 -7.11 -1.12 -16.29
N LEU A 157 -7.10 0.19 -16.37
CA LEU A 157 -6.64 1.14 -15.35
C LEU A 157 -7.63 1.46 -14.24
N LEU A 158 -7.09 1.51 -13.00
CA LEU A 158 -7.60 2.34 -11.91
C LEU A 158 -6.42 2.96 -11.17
N TYR A 159 -6.28 4.26 -11.25
CA TYR A 159 -5.24 5.04 -10.58
C TYR A 159 -5.85 5.87 -9.45
N THR A 160 -5.28 5.80 -8.25
CA THR A 160 -5.51 6.77 -7.18
C THR A 160 -4.18 7.21 -6.63
N SER A 161 -3.85 8.48 -6.75
CA SER A 161 -2.79 9.13 -5.98
C SER A 161 -3.42 10.21 -5.12
N ASP A 162 -2.98 10.31 -3.90
CA ASP A 162 -3.32 11.42 -3.00
C ASP A 162 -2.29 12.55 -3.18
N ALA A 163 -2.12 12.99 -4.41
CA ALA A 163 -1.53 14.28 -4.69
C ALA A 163 -2.70 15.20 -4.99
N ALA A 164 -3.00 16.10 -4.07
CA ALA A 164 -4.00 17.14 -4.25
C ALA A 164 -3.72 17.90 -5.55
N ASP A 165 -4.37 17.47 -6.62
CA ASP A 165 -4.74 18.32 -7.75
C ASP A 165 -5.70 17.53 -8.66
N ASP A 166 -6.95 17.96 -8.62
CA ASP A 166 -8.02 17.57 -9.52
C ASP A 166 -7.69 17.94 -10.96
N THR A 167 -7.54 16.93 -11.82
CA THR A 167 -7.94 17.10 -13.24
C THR A 167 -8.59 15.84 -13.71
N PRO A 168 -9.90 15.85 -13.99
CA PRO A 168 -10.57 14.72 -14.64
C PRO A 168 -10.14 14.62 -16.10
N CYS A 169 -9.84 13.42 -16.54
CA CYS A 169 -9.88 13.07 -17.96
C CYS A 169 -11.33 12.94 -18.41
#